data_1dd59bc8787e2245d9a7cbdd031e353b
#
_entry.id   1dd59bc8787e2245d9a7cbdd031e353b
#
_cell.length_a   1.000
_cell.length_b   1.000
_cell.length_c   1.000
_cell.angle_alpha   90.00
_cell.angle_beta   90.00
_cell.angle_gamma   90.00
#
_symmetry.space_group_name_H-M   'P 1'
#
loop_
_entity.id
_entity.type
_entity.pdbx_description
1 polymer ?
#
loop_
_entity_poly.entity_id
_entity_poly.type
_entity_poly.pdbx_seq_one_letter_code
_entity_poly.pdbx_strand_id
1 'polypeptide(L)'
;MKTKSIFSFLLFFLITLSCKNSDNVLDNNEKDYPCNLNMENYDYSFGVQYDNSQLYLTPGTQSDLNDEYFEEIVIIIGTLPNTIPGILTVCDWFNHNFTFENAGGNMIGQKSVNELYESKTFYGCHSAALIISSILREFGFPTVMIETASVEWAYDYFDGVTQSFGGHVMTEVYVLEKWILLDNNGTFVEDYDCMNPFISTIDNQGLFTYAKGKDIWDYGVRDPSDTHNMMINFSDNVGCFDDKFNSVNYEWDN
;
A
#
# COMPACT_ATOMS: atom_id res chain seq x y z
N MET A 1 50.64 -21.13 10.59
CA MET A 1 49.73 -20.08 10.08
C MET A 1 48.32 -20.41 10.51
N LYS A 2 47.76 -19.64 11.46
CA LYS A 2 46.40 -19.86 12.00
C LYS A 2 45.47 -18.88 11.33
N THR A 3 44.56 -19.39 10.47
CA THR A 3 43.50 -18.63 9.85
C THR A 3 42.39 -18.37 10.88
N LYS A 4 42.19 -17.12 11.24
CA LYS A 4 41.06 -16.68 12.07
C LYS A 4 39.84 -16.49 11.18
N SER A 5 38.84 -17.33 11.38
CA SER A 5 37.48 -17.16 10.81
C SER A 5 36.80 -16.02 11.57
N ILE A 6 36.46 -14.95 10.84
CA ILE A 6 35.67 -13.83 11.37
C ILE A 6 34.23 -14.19 11.06
N PHE A 7 33.49 -14.62 12.08
CA PHE A 7 32.02 -14.74 12.05
C PHE A 7 31.46 -13.31 12.14
N SER A 8 30.95 -12.83 10.99
CA SER A 8 30.19 -11.58 10.96
C SER A 8 28.78 -11.90 11.46
N PHE A 9 28.47 -11.47 12.68
CA PHE A 9 27.13 -11.48 13.23
C PHE A 9 26.35 -10.35 12.55
N LEU A 10 25.49 -10.70 11.59
CA LEU A 10 24.50 -9.76 11.06
C LEU A 10 23.42 -9.56 12.13
N LEU A 11 23.51 -8.43 12.80
CA LEU A 11 22.50 -7.99 13.76
C LEU A 11 21.32 -7.43 12.95
N PHE A 12 20.28 -8.25 12.76
CA PHE A 12 18.99 -7.79 12.25
C PHE A 12 18.38 -6.85 13.30
N PHE A 13 18.48 -5.56 13.07
CA PHE A 13 17.68 -4.59 13.78
C PHE A 13 16.25 -4.65 13.22
N LEU A 14 15.41 -5.46 13.84
CA LEU A 14 13.97 -5.31 13.78
C LEU A 14 13.64 -3.95 14.40
N ILE A 15 13.47 -2.94 13.57
CA ILE A 15 12.81 -1.70 13.98
C ILE A 15 11.31 -2.03 14.02
N THR A 16 10.89 -2.61 15.14
CA THR A 16 9.48 -2.58 15.50
C THR A 16 9.15 -1.11 15.75
N LEU A 17 8.43 -0.50 14.80
CA LEU A 17 7.67 0.72 15.07
C LEU A 17 6.76 0.37 16.24
N SER A 18 7.15 0.85 17.43
CA SER A 18 6.39 0.72 18.65
C SER A 18 5.13 1.58 18.54
N CYS A 19 4.09 1.05 17.94
CA CYS A 19 2.75 1.40 18.38
C CYS A 19 2.64 0.82 19.79
N LYS A 20 2.47 1.67 20.78
CA LYS A 20 2.21 1.27 22.15
C LYS A 20 1.06 0.27 22.14
N ASN A 21 1.32 -0.98 22.55
CA ASN A 21 0.27 -1.86 23.03
C ASN A 21 -0.39 -1.17 24.22
N SER A 22 -1.50 -0.50 23.95
CA SER A 22 -2.49 -0.29 25.00
C SER A 22 -3.29 -1.59 25.05
N ASP A 23 -3.07 -2.41 26.07
CA ASP A 23 -4.03 -3.44 26.48
C ASP A 23 -5.33 -2.73 26.92
N ASN A 24 -6.03 -2.13 25.98
CA ASN A 24 -7.38 -1.65 26.20
C ASN A 24 -8.29 -2.86 26.06
N VAL A 25 -8.64 -3.42 27.21
CA VAL A 25 -9.89 -4.16 27.38
C VAL A 25 -10.96 -3.29 26.71
N LEU A 26 -11.47 -3.74 25.59
CA LEU A 26 -12.63 -3.14 24.91
C LEU A 26 -13.77 -3.13 25.92
N ASP A 27 -14.00 -1.96 26.50
CA ASP A 27 -15.19 -1.69 27.29
C ASP A 27 -16.35 -1.75 26.27
N ASN A 28 -17.17 -2.79 26.37
CA ASN A 28 -18.31 -3.06 25.49
C ASN A 28 -19.44 -2.03 25.68
N ASN A 29 -19.12 -0.75 25.61
CA ASN A 29 -20.08 0.29 25.35
C ASN A 29 -20.18 0.38 23.81
N GLU A 30 -21.12 -0.37 23.23
CA GLU A 30 -21.55 -0.18 21.84
C GLU A 30 -21.88 1.31 21.65
N LYS A 31 -20.92 2.06 21.14
CA LYS A 31 -21.21 3.39 20.63
C LYS A 31 -21.94 3.18 19.31
N ASP A 32 -23.21 3.57 19.28
CA ASP A 32 -23.96 3.70 18.02
C ASP A 32 -23.32 4.79 17.15
N TYR A 33 -22.32 4.43 16.35
CA TYR A 33 -21.85 5.29 15.30
C TYR A 33 -22.93 5.38 14.22
N PRO A 34 -23.20 6.57 13.67
CA PRO A 34 -24.23 6.72 12.64
C PRO A 34 -23.90 5.91 11.41
N CYS A 35 -24.49 4.74 11.30
CA CYS A 35 -24.44 3.90 10.12
C CYS A 35 -25.41 4.44 9.06
N ASN A 36 -24.98 5.41 8.29
CA ASN A 36 -25.84 6.07 7.29
C ASN A 36 -25.80 5.42 5.91
N LEU A 37 -25.13 4.25 5.74
CA LEU A 37 -24.88 3.73 4.42
C LEU A 37 -25.69 2.52 4.06
N ASN A 38 -26.29 2.69 2.91
CA ASN A 38 -26.61 1.60 2.02
C ASN A 38 -25.32 1.15 1.29
N MET A 39 -24.45 0.43 2.03
CA MET A 39 -23.17 -0.08 1.52
C MET A 39 -23.37 -1.01 0.30
N GLU A 40 -24.55 -1.52 0.08
CA GLU A 40 -24.89 -2.37 -1.07
C GLU A 40 -24.79 -1.64 -2.41
N ASN A 41 -24.80 -0.30 -2.40
CA ASN A 41 -24.76 0.52 -3.63
C ASN A 41 -23.44 1.31 -3.80
N TYR A 42 -22.46 1.10 -2.93
CA TYR A 42 -21.17 1.78 -3.09
C TYR A 42 -20.28 1.02 -4.08
N ASP A 43 -19.72 1.74 -5.04
CA ASP A 43 -18.76 1.15 -6.00
C ASP A 43 -17.35 1.05 -5.37
N TYR A 44 -17.07 -0.10 -4.77
CA TYR A 44 -15.76 -0.41 -4.19
C TYR A 44 -14.66 -0.69 -5.22
N SER A 45 -14.99 -0.67 -6.51
CA SER A 45 -13.96 -0.67 -7.55
C SER A 45 -13.22 0.66 -7.62
N PHE A 46 -13.81 1.74 -7.08
CA PHE A 46 -13.29 3.11 -7.21
C PHE A 46 -13.04 3.52 -8.68
N GLY A 47 -13.81 2.94 -9.61
CA GLY A 47 -13.67 3.15 -11.05
C GLY A 47 -12.58 2.30 -11.72
N VAL A 48 -11.93 1.39 -10.98
CA VAL A 48 -10.98 0.41 -11.56
C VAL A 48 -11.75 -0.60 -12.39
N GLN A 49 -11.31 -0.81 -13.64
CA GLN A 49 -11.90 -1.77 -14.57
C GLN A 49 -11.14 -3.10 -14.49
N TYR A 50 -11.47 -3.93 -13.50
CA TYR A 50 -10.79 -5.19 -13.22
C TYR A 50 -10.89 -6.23 -14.34
N ASP A 51 -11.88 -6.15 -15.21
CA ASP A 51 -12.06 -6.96 -16.41
C ASP A 51 -11.14 -6.54 -17.58
N ASN A 52 -10.48 -5.38 -17.47
CA ASN A 52 -9.56 -4.85 -18.47
C ASN A 52 -8.21 -4.46 -17.85
N SER A 53 -7.47 -5.45 -17.36
CA SER A 53 -6.19 -5.26 -16.68
C SER A 53 -5.16 -4.47 -17.50
N GLN A 54 -5.21 -4.56 -18.84
CA GLN A 54 -4.28 -3.88 -19.73
C GLN A 54 -4.28 -2.35 -19.60
N LEU A 55 -5.36 -1.76 -19.11
CA LEU A 55 -5.43 -0.31 -18.81
C LEU A 55 -4.42 0.12 -17.75
N TYR A 56 -4.00 -0.81 -16.90
CA TYR A 56 -3.13 -0.57 -15.75
C TYR A 56 -1.66 -0.91 -16.02
N LEU A 57 -1.30 -1.18 -17.28
CA LEU A 57 0.08 -1.12 -17.78
C LEU A 57 0.52 0.31 -18.04
N THR A 58 -0.41 1.19 -18.46
CA THR A 58 -0.09 2.60 -18.67
C THR A 58 0.00 3.31 -17.34
N PRO A 59 1.13 3.98 -17.03
CA PRO A 59 1.29 4.70 -15.76
C PRO A 59 0.30 5.87 -15.63
N GLY A 60 0.11 6.35 -14.41
CA GLY A 60 -0.43 7.69 -14.14
C GLY A 60 0.68 8.74 -14.19
N THR A 61 0.32 10.00 -13.97
CA THR A 61 1.28 11.11 -14.14
C THR A 61 2.42 11.10 -13.09
N GLN A 62 2.13 10.65 -11.86
CA GLN A 62 3.13 10.54 -10.80
C GLN A 62 4.04 9.31 -10.98
N SER A 63 3.48 8.23 -11.52
CA SER A 63 4.09 6.90 -11.66
C SER A 63 4.77 6.67 -13.01
N ASP A 64 4.89 7.68 -13.86
CA ASP A 64 5.51 7.61 -15.19
C ASP A 64 7.05 7.60 -15.05
N LEU A 65 7.63 6.38 -15.04
CA LEU A 65 9.06 6.17 -14.87
C LEU A 65 9.79 6.42 -16.20
N ASN A 66 10.89 7.17 -16.16
CA ASN A 66 11.71 7.42 -17.33
C ASN A 66 12.30 6.13 -17.90
N ASP A 67 12.29 5.99 -19.23
CA ASP A 67 12.86 4.84 -19.95
C ASP A 67 14.32 4.57 -19.56
N GLU A 68 15.15 5.63 -19.39
CA GLU A 68 16.54 5.52 -18.99
C GLU A 68 16.71 4.83 -17.62
N TYR A 69 15.85 5.17 -16.66
CA TYR A 69 15.86 4.54 -15.34
C TYR A 69 15.41 3.08 -15.39
N PHE A 70 14.42 2.81 -16.24
CA PHE A 70 13.97 1.42 -16.43
C PHE A 70 15.06 0.58 -17.12
N GLU A 71 15.78 1.11 -18.11
CA GLU A 71 16.91 0.43 -18.74
C GLU A 71 18.01 0.07 -17.71
N GLU A 72 18.33 0.99 -16.78
CA GLU A 72 19.27 0.69 -15.68
C GLU A 72 18.79 -0.48 -14.81
N ILE A 73 17.48 -0.53 -14.49
CA ILE A 73 16.91 -1.61 -13.71
C ILE A 73 17.00 -2.94 -14.47
N VAL A 74 16.67 -2.96 -15.75
CA VAL A 74 16.74 -4.16 -16.60
C VAL A 74 18.16 -4.71 -16.70
N ILE A 75 19.18 -3.85 -16.74
CA ILE A 75 20.59 -4.27 -16.72
C ILE A 75 20.91 -5.05 -15.44
N ILE A 76 20.31 -4.69 -14.31
CA ILE A 76 20.60 -5.30 -13.00
C ILE A 76 19.80 -6.60 -12.80
N ILE A 77 18.49 -6.57 -13.04
CA ILE A 77 17.61 -7.71 -12.69
C ILE A 77 17.22 -8.57 -13.89
N GLY A 78 17.49 -8.12 -15.12
CA GLY A 78 17.17 -8.84 -16.36
C GLY A 78 15.68 -8.81 -16.69
N THR A 79 15.25 -9.80 -17.50
CA THR A 79 13.83 -10.00 -17.84
C THR A 79 13.13 -10.83 -16.77
N LEU A 80 11.93 -10.42 -16.39
CA LEU A 80 11.15 -11.11 -15.36
C LEU A 80 10.12 -12.06 -15.99
N PRO A 81 9.92 -13.27 -15.42
CA PRO A 81 8.80 -14.12 -15.80
C PRO A 81 7.51 -13.52 -15.26
N ASN A 82 6.38 -13.70 -15.98
CA ASN A 82 5.06 -13.29 -15.50
C ASN A 82 4.54 -14.26 -14.41
N THR A 83 5.13 -14.16 -13.24
CA THR A 83 4.87 -15.01 -12.06
C THR A 83 5.05 -14.20 -10.77
N ILE A 84 4.53 -14.71 -9.65
CA ILE A 84 4.75 -14.10 -8.33
C ILE A 84 6.25 -13.95 -8.00
N PRO A 85 7.13 -14.95 -8.19
CA PRO A 85 8.57 -14.75 -8.01
C PRO A 85 9.17 -13.62 -8.86
N GLY A 86 8.63 -13.36 -10.06
CA GLY A 86 9.04 -12.20 -10.87
C GLY A 86 8.70 -10.88 -10.17
N ILE A 87 7.50 -10.77 -9.62
CA ILE A 87 7.06 -9.59 -8.83
C ILE A 87 7.97 -9.42 -7.60
N LEU A 88 8.23 -10.48 -6.84
CA LEU A 88 9.07 -10.44 -5.65
C LEU A 88 10.52 -10.02 -5.95
N THR A 89 11.02 -10.31 -7.15
CA THR A 89 12.34 -9.81 -7.60
C THR A 89 12.37 -8.28 -7.64
N VAL A 90 11.28 -7.61 -8.01
CA VAL A 90 11.19 -6.14 -7.99
C VAL A 90 11.19 -5.62 -6.56
N CYS A 91 10.44 -6.26 -5.66
CA CYS A 91 10.42 -5.89 -4.23
C CYS A 91 11.81 -6.04 -3.59
N ASP A 92 12.49 -7.14 -3.86
CA ASP A 92 13.86 -7.37 -3.39
C ASP A 92 14.84 -6.32 -3.93
N TRP A 93 14.74 -6.03 -5.23
CA TRP A 93 15.58 -5.00 -5.84
C TRP A 93 15.30 -3.62 -5.21
N PHE A 94 14.04 -3.25 -5.00
CA PHE A 94 13.65 -2.02 -4.33
C PHE A 94 14.29 -1.94 -2.94
N ASN A 95 14.13 -2.96 -2.11
CA ASN A 95 14.65 -3.02 -0.74
C ASN A 95 16.17 -2.89 -0.66
N HIS A 96 16.90 -3.30 -1.71
CA HIS A 96 18.36 -3.19 -1.76
C HIS A 96 18.86 -1.85 -2.32
N ASN A 97 18.05 -1.13 -3.09
CA ASN A 97 18.50 0.05 -3.82
C ASN A 97 17.95 1.37 -3.28
N PHE A 98 16.93 1.32 -2.42
CA PHE A 98 16.33 2.52 -1.82
C PHE A 98 16.53 2.55 -0.31
N THR A 99 16.70 3.77 0.22
CA THR A 99 16.87 4.01 1.64
C THR A 99 15.62 4.69 2.21
N PHE A 100 15.11 4.15 3.31
CA PHE A 100 13.99 4.79 4.02
C PHE A 100 14.46 6.08 4.71
N GLU A 101 13.73 7.16 4.47
CA GLU A 101 13.90 8.44 5.14
C GLU A 101 12.57 8.84 5.80
N ASN A 102 12.57 8.94 7.12
CA ASN A 102 11.36 9.22 7.86
C ASN A 102 10.93 10.68 7.68
N ALA A 103 9.83 10.91 6.97
CA ALA A 103 9.23 12.23 6.80
C ALA A 103 7.86 12.37 7.51
N GLY A 104 7.44 11.36 8.29
CA GLY A 104 6.20 11.39 9.06
C GLY A 104 4.93 11.60 8.21
N GLY A 105 4.91 11.04 6.99
CA GLY A 105 3.79 11.22 6.05
C GLY A 105 3.80 12.55 5.29
N ASN A 106 4.67 13.49 5.64
CA ASN A 106 4.68 14.84 5.03
C ASN A 106 5.03 14.87 3.53
N MET A 107 5.50 13.76 2.97
CA MET A 107 5.91 13.66 1.56
C MET A 107 4.86 12.98 0.65
N ILE A 108 3.69 12.62 1.19
CA ILE A 108 2.61 12.05 0.39
C ILE A 108 2.22 13.02 -0.73
N GLY A 109 2.18 12.53 -1.97
CA GLY A 109 1.80 13.29 -3.16
C GLY A 109 2.81 14.32 -3.67
N GLN A 110 3.93 14.55 -2.97
CA GLN A 110 4.83 15.66 -3.31
C GLN A 110 5.91 15.32 -4.33
N LYS A 111 6.23 14.04 -4.53
CA LYS A 111 7.29 13.61 -5.45
C LYS A 111 6.78 12.64 -6.51
N SER A 112 7.27 12.80 -7.71
CA SER A 112 7.13 11.80 -8.78
C SER A 112 8.05 10.59 -8.55
N VAL A 113 7.78 9.50 -9.27
CA VAL A 113 8.64 8.31 -9.24
C VAL A 113 10.06 8.63 -9.69
N ASN A 114 10.24 9.54 -10.66
CA ASN A 114 11.57 9.93 -11.16
C ASN A 114 12.38 10.66 -10.08
N GLU A 115 11.78 11.59 -9.34
CA GLU A 115 12.46 12.29 -8.23
C GLU A 115 12.83 11.32 -7.08
N LEU A 116 12.00 10.31 -6.82
CA LEU A 116 12.31 9.26 -5.86
C LEU A 116 13.44 8.37 -6.36
N TYR A 117 13.43 8.01 -7.65
CA TYR A 117 14.47 7.21 -8.28
C TYR A 117 15.84 7.92 -8.24
N GLU A 118 15.90 9.19 -8.61
CA GLU A 118 17.13 9.99 -8.57
C GLU A 118 17.72 10.08 -7.16
N SER A 119 16.88 10.30 -6.16
CA SER A 119 17.33 10.40 -4.78
C SER A 119 17.65 9.05 -4.13
N LYS A 120 17.18 7.94 -4.71
CA LYS A 120 17.24 6.59 -4.11
C LYS A 120 16.69 6.55 -2.68
N THR A 121 15.69 7.40 -2.39
CA THR A 121 15.04 7.49 -1.08
C THR A 121 13.53 7.29 -1.20
N PHE A 122 12.93 6.72 -0.14
CA PHE A 122 11.49 6.64 0.00
C PHE A 122 11.06 7.06 1.42
N TYR A 123 9.83 7.56 1.54
CA TYR A 123 9.37 8.27 2.73
C TYR A 123 8.23 7.55 3.47
N GLY A 124 7.96 6.31 3.14
CA GLY A 124 6.92 5.46 3.71
C GLY A 124 6.23 4.60 2.66
N CYS A 125 5.12 3.98 3.06
CA CYS A 125 4.38 3.03 2.22
C CYS A 125 3.94 3.62 0.87
N HIS A 126 3.50 4.88 0.85
CA HIS A 126 3.07 5.54 -0.38
C HIS A 126 4.19 5.60 -1.44
N SER A 127 5.36 6.14 -1.10
CA SER A 127 6.46 6.23 -2.06
C SER A 127 7.05 4.87 -2.42
N ALA A 128 7.02 3.89 -1.50
CA ALA A 128 7.42 2.52 -1.81
C ALA A 128 6.46 1.87 -2.82
N ALA A 129 5.15 1.95 -2.60
CA ALA A 129 4.13 1.46 -3.52
C ALA A 129 4.24 2.14 -4.90
N LEU A 130 4.48 3.46 -4.94
CA LEU A 130 4.66 4.22 -6.18
C LEU A 130 5.86 3.71 -6.99
N ILE A 131 7.01 3.51 -6.36
CA ILE A 131 8.22 3.00 -7.04
C ILE A 131 8.00 1.57 -7.53
N ILE A 132 7.51 0.68 -6.67
CA ILE A 132 7.29 -0.74 -7.00
C ILE A 132 6.26 -0.87 -8.13
N SER A 133 5.11 -0.18 -8.03
CA SER A 133 4.06 -0.24 -9.06
C SER A 133 4.54 0.30 -10.41
N SER A 134 5.33 1.38 -10.41
CA SER A 134 5.89 1.94 -11.64
C SER A 134 6.81 0.94 -12.34
N ILE A 135 7.73 0.33 -11.59
CA ILE A 135 8.67 -0.66 -12.15
C ILE A 135 7.94 -1.92 -12.64
N LEU A 136 6.94 -2.40 -11.87
CA LEU A 136 6.15 -3.57 -12.27
C LEU A 136 5.40 -3.34 -13.59
N ARG A 137 4.85 -2.13 -13.82
CA ARG A 137 4.18 -1.79 -15.09
C ARG A 137 5.14 -1.84 -16.26
N GLU A 138 6.35 -1.33 -16.11
CA GLU A 138 7.39 -1.39 -17.14
C GLU A 138 7.81 -2.83 -17.48
N PHE A 139 7.76 -3.75 -16.50
CA PHE A 139 7.95 -5.18 -16.73
C PHE A 139 6.71 -5.88 -17.29
N GLY A 140 5.63 -5.18 -17.54
CA GLY A 140 4.40 -5.72 -18.12
C GLY A 140 3.42 -6.33 -17.12
N PHE A 141 3.54 -6.00 -15.82
CA PHE A 141 2.54 -6.37 -14.82
C PHE A 141 1.53 -5.22 -14.63
N PRO A 142 0.25 -5.40 -14.99
CA PRO A 142 -0.77 -4.40 -14.67
C PRO A 142 -0.86 -4.17 -13.16
N THR A 143 -0.82 -2.91 -12.72
CA THR A 143 -0.84 -2.59 -11.29
C THR A 143 -1.80 -1.45 -10.95
N VAL A 144 -2.45 -1.57 -9.81
CA VAL A 144 -3.32 -0.55 -9.21
C VAL A 144 -2.79 -0.24 -7.81
N MET A 145 -2.54 1.02 -7.49
CA MET A 145 -2.22 1.45 -6.13
C MET A 145 -3.50 1.53 -5.31
N ILE A 146 -3.42 1.11 -4.05
CA ILE A 146 -4.52 1.14 -3.08
C ILE A 146 -4.12 2.03 -1.92
N GLU A 147 -4.91 3.06 -1.70
CA GLU A 147 -4.80 3.93 -0.53
C GLU A 147 -5.77 3.45 0.55
N THR A 148 -5.25 3.15 1.73
CA THR A 148 -6.08 2.68 2.84
C THR A 148 -5.90 3.53 4.09
N ALA A 149 -6.96 3.59 4.90
CA ALA A 149 -6.91 4.13 6.26
C ALA A 149 -7.17 3.03 7.28
N SER A 150 -6.65 3.17 8.49
CA SER A 150 -6.96 2.22 9.56
C SER A 150 -8.37 2.42 10.08
N VAL A 151 -9.02 1.33 10.45
CA VAL A 151 -10.35 1.38 11.09
C VAL A 151 -10.27 2.14 12.41
N GLU A 152 -9.18 1.98 13.17
CA GLU A 152 -8.93 2.75 14.39
C GLU A 152 -8.91 4.26 14.13
N TRP A 153 -8.27 4.70 13.03
CA TRP A 153 -8.28 6.11 12.63
C TRP A 153 -9.71 6.62 12.39
N ALA A 154 -10.56 5.82 11.76
CA ALA A 154 -11.94 6.23 11.50
C ALA A 154 -12.75 6.37 12.82
N TYR A 155 -12.57 5.46 13.77
CA TYR A 155 -13.20 5.59 15.09
C TYR A 155 -12.75 6.83 15.84
N ASP A 156 -11.44 7.09 15.85
CA ASP A 156 -10.89 8.29 16.46
C ASP A 156 -11.45 9.57 15.82
N TYR A 157 -11.58 9.57 14.50
CA TYR A 157 -12.21 10.66 13.77
C TYR A 157 -13.67 10.89 14.23
N PHE A 158 -14.49 9.84 14.31
CA PHE A 158 -15.87 9.94 14.79
C PHE A 158 -15.98 10.36 16.27
N ASP A 159 -14.98 10.01 17.07
CA ASP A 159 -14.89 10.44 18.48
C ASP A 159 -14.36 11.88 18.63
N GLY A 160 -14.05 12.58 17.53
CA GLY A 160 -13.51 13.93 17.53
C GLY A 160 -12.04 13.99 17.94
N VAL A 161 -11.33 12.87 17.91
CA VAL A 161 -9.89 12.81 18.15
C VAL A 161 -9.18 13.14 16.84
N THR A 162 -8.42 14.24 16.83
CA THR A 162 -7.63 14.60 15.66
C THR A 162 -6.36 13.78 15.63
N GLN A 163 -6.27 12.84 14.72
CA GLN A 163 -5.07 12.07 14.48
C GLN A 163 -4.36 12.53 13.19
N SER A 164 -3.04 12.35 13.17
CA SER A 164 -2.27 12.33 11.94
C SER A 164 -2.68 11.12 11.09
N PHE A 165 -2.27 11.09 9.82
CA PHE A 165 -2.52 9.97 8.92
C PHE A 165 -2.26 8.61 9.61
N GLY A 166 -3.26 7.74 9.57
CA GLY A 166 -3.18 6.36 10.02
C GLY A 166 -3.72 5.46 8.91
N GLY A 167 -2.84 4.69 8.26
CA GLY A 167 -3.21 3.81 7.16
C GLY A 167 -1.99 3.22 6.48
N HIS A 168 -2.22 2.57 5.35
CA HIS A 168 -1.18 1.91 4.57
C HIS A 168 -1.44 2.05 3.08
N VAL A 169 -0.40 1.94 2.26
CA VAL A 169 -0.51 1.94 0.80
C VAL A 169 0.08 0.65 0.27
N MET A 170 -0.69 -0.05 -0.53
CA MET A 170 -0.36 -1.33 -1.12
C MET A 170 -0.56 -1.29 -2.63
N THR A 171 -0.29 -2.39 -3.30
CA THR A 171 -0.43 -2.50 -4.74
C THR A 171 -1.23 -3.76 -5.09
N GLU A 172 -2.28 -3.64 -5.90
CA GLU A 172 -2.88 -4.77 -6.59
C GLU A 172 -2.07 -5.06 -7.85
N VAL A 173 -1.72 -6.31 -8.09
CA VAL A 173 -0.95 -6.73 -9.26
C VAL A 173 -1.70 -7.84 -9.99
N TYR A 174 -1.88 -7.67 -11.31
CA TYR A 174 -2.46 -8.72 -12.15
C TYR A 174 -1.38 -9.66 -12.66
N VAL A 175 -1.45 -10.92 -12.23
CA VAL A 175 -0.51 -11.98 -12.57
C VAL A 175 -1.22 -13.32 -12.62
N LEU A 176 -0.82 -14.22 -13.53
CA LEU A 176 -1.45 -15.55 -13.66
C LEU A 176 -2.99 -15.50 -13.76
N GLU A 177 -3.48 -14.52 -14.54
CA GLU A 177 -4.91 -14.28 -14.82
C GLU A 177 -5.77 -13.89 -13.61
N LYS A 178 -5.16 -13.41 -12.52
CA LYS A 178 -5.86 -12.91 -11.32
C LYS A 178 -5.18 -11.68 -10.72
N TRP A 179 -5.93 -10.92 -9.94
CA TRP A 179 -5.40 -9.86 -9.11
C TRP A 179 -4.95 -10.42 -7.77
N ILE A 180 -3.76 -10.06 -7.35
CA ILE A 180 -3.22 -10.34 -6.01
C ILE A 180 -3.01 -9.02 -5.27
N LEU A 181 -3.02 -9.04 -3.95
CA LEU A 181 -2.61 -7.91 -3.13
C LEU A 181 -1.15 -8.06 -2.74
N LEU A 182 -0.35 -7.03 -2.98
CA LEU A 182 1.08 -6.99 -2.69
C LEU A 182 1.38 -5.88 -1.68
N ASP A 183 2.01 -6.20 -0.57
CA ASP A 183 2.61 -5.23 0.33
C ASP A 183 4.04 -4.88 -0.14
N ASN A 184 4.48 -3.68 0.19
CA ASN A 184 5.77 -3.13 -0.22
C ASN A 184 6.99 -3.91 0.31
N ASN A 185 6.81 -4.72 1.35
CA ASN A 185 7.83 -5.61 1.91
C ASN A 185 7.98 -6.93 1.15
N GLY A 186 7.12 -7.19 0.14
CA GLY A 186 7.10 -8.43 -0.64
C GLY A 186 6.17 -9.51 -0.10
N THR A 187 5.41 -9.25 0.97
CA THR A 187 4.30 -10.15 1.36
C THR A 187 3.11 -9.93 0.43
N PHE A 188 2.32 -10.97 0.20
CA PHE A 188 1.19 -10.88 -0.72
C PHE A 188 0.01 -11.76 -0.29
N VAL A 189 -1.16 -11.46 -0.84
CA VAL A 189 -2.39 -12.26 -0.70
C VAL A 189 -2.79 -12.75 -2.08
N GLU A 190 -2.74 -14.07 -2.28
CA GLU A 190 -3.03 -14.67 -3.59
C GLU A 190 -4.52 -14.73 -3.90
N ASP A 191 -5.34 -15.06 -2.90
CA ASP A 191 -6.80 -15.15 -3.01
C ASP A 191 -7.48 -13.85 -2.53
N TYR A 192 -7.03 -12.72 -3.10
CA TYR A 192 -7.52 -11.39 -2.78
C TYR A 192 -8.81 -11.05 -3.53
N ASP A 193 -9.80 -10.54 -2.82
CA ASP A 193 -11.01 -9.97 -3.41
C ASP A 193 -10.85 -8.47 -3.64
N CYS A 194 -10.51 -8.08 -4.86
CA CYS A 194 -10.32 -6.69 -5.24
C CYS A 194 -11.60 -5.82 -5.17
N MET A 195 -12.78 -6.42 -5.01
CA MET A 195 -14.04 -5.70 -4.78
C MET A 195 -14.35 -5.50 -3.30
N ASN A 196 -13.55 -6.09 -2.38
CA ASN A 196 -13.71 -5.89 -0.96
C ASN A 196 -12.87 -4.70 -0.49
N PRO A 197 -13.48 -3.64 0.09
CA PRO A 197 -12.72 -2.48 0.56
C PRO A 197 -11.97 -2.72 1.88
N PHE A 198 -12.26 -3.83 2.59
CA PHE A 198 -11.68 -4.13 3.89
C PHE A 198 -10.52 -5.10 3.75
N ILE A 199 -9.40 -4.74 4.36
CA ILE A 199 -8.16 -5.50 4.32
C ILE A 199 -7.67 -5.70 5.75
N SER A 200 -7.36 -6.94 6.15
CA SER A 200 -6.59 -7.20 7.35
C SER A 200 -5.11 -7.32 6.99
N THR A 201 -4.26 -6.60 7.70
CA THR A 201 -2.81 -6.76 7.56
C THR A 201 -2.32 -8.06 8.21
N ILE A 202 -1.07 -8.44 7.96
CA ILE A 202 -0.43 -9.59 8.59
C ILE A 202 -0.47 -9.53 10.13
N ASP A 203 -0.49 -8.33 10.70
CA ASP A 203 -0.60 -8.10 12.15
C ASP A 203 -2.06 -7.96 12.62
N ASN A 204 -3.04 -8.34 11.80
CA ASN A 204 -4.47 -8.20 12.05
C ASN A 204 -4.95 -6.77 12.28
N GLN A 205 -4.23 -5.77 11.80
CA GLN A 205 -4.73 -4.41 11.79
C GLN A 205 -5.78 -4.27 10.69
N GLY A 206 -6.89 -3.69 11.03
CA GLY A 206 -7.95 -3.39 10.09
C GLY A 206 -7.71 -2.16 9.27
N LEU A 207 -7.82 -2.32 7.95
CA LEU A 207 -7.73 -1.24 6.99
C LEU A 207 -8.99 -1.20 6.13
N PHE A 208 -9.37 0.00 5.68
CA PHE A 208 -10.36 0.17 4.63
C PHE A 208 -9.79 1.00 3.49
N THR A 209 -10.11 0.59 2.28
CA THR A 209 -9.70 1.30 1.07
C THR A 209 -10.57 2.53 0.88
N TYR A 210 -9.97 3.70 0.63
CA TYR A 210 -10.68 4.93 0.31
C TYR A 210 -10.37 5.47 -1.08
N ALA A 211 -9.35 4.95 -1.75
CA ALA A 211 -9.03 5.25 -3.15
C ALA A 211 -8.24 4.13 -3.81
N LYS A 212 -8.42 3.98 -5.12
CA LYS A 212 -7.65 3.08 -5.98
C LYS A 212 -7.38 3.73 -7.32
N GLY A 213 -6.29 3.35 -7.98
CA GLY A 213 -5.97 3.76 -9.34
C GLY A 213 -4.50 3.64 -9.70
N LYS A 214 -4.07 4.40 -10.71
CA LYS A 214 -2.70 4.32 -11.19
C LYS A 214 -1.70 4.97 -10.25
N ASP A 215 -2.08 6.14 -9.71
CA ASP A 215 -1.36 6.86 -8.66
C ASP A 215 -2.28 7.94 -8.05
N ILE A 216 -1.83 8.61 -6.99
CA ILE A 216 -2.68 9.56 -6.29
C ILE A 216 -2.78 10.93 -6.96
N TRP A 217 -1.89 11.27 -7.89
CA TRP A 217 -2.05 12.48 -8.67
C TRP A 217 -3.26 12.44 -9.59
N ASP A 218 -3.64 11.23 -10.04
CA ASP A 218 -4.85 11.03 -10.86
C ASP A 218 -6.14 11.35 -10.08
N TYR A 219 -6.10 11.23 -8.73
CA TYR A 219 -7.21 11.65 -7.86
C TYR A 219 -7.14 13.12 -7.41
N GLY A 220 -6.13 13.85 -7.84
CA GLY A 220 -5.91 15.26 -7.45
C GLY A 220 -5.18 15.45 -6.13
N VAL A 221 -4.66 14.39 -5.50
CA VAL A 221 -3.85 14.50 -4.28
C VAL A 221 -2.46 15.01 -4.62
N ARG A 222 -2.05 16.09 -3.94
CA ARG A 222 -0.73 16.71 -4.12
C ARG A 222 0.03 16.89 -2.80
N ASP A 223 -0.66 16.74 -1.68
CA ASP A 223 -0.09 16.87 -0.35
C ASP A 223 -0.87 16.03 0.68
N PRO A 224 -0.35 15.88 1.92
CA PRO A 224 -1.00 15.09 2.96
C PRO A 224 -2.40 15.58 3.35
N SER A 225 -2.71 16.87 3.17
CA SER A 225 -4.04 17.40 3.52
C SER A 225 -5.11 16.92 2.54
N ASP A 226 -4.77 16.76 1.27
CA ASP A 226 -5.67 16.18 0.28
C ASP A 226 -6.02 14.74 0.63
N THR A 227 -5.01 13.95 1.02
CA THR A 227 -5.20 12.56 1.48
C THR A 227 -6.12 12.52 2.71
N HIS A 228 -5.86 13.37 3.71
CA HIS A 228 -6.67 13.45 4.91
C HIS A 228 -8.13 13.78 4.61
N ASN A 229 -8.38 14.75 3.71
CA ASN A 229 -9.71 15.12 3.27
C ASN A 229 -10.43 13.95 2.56
N MET A 230 -9.72 13.13 1.79
CA MET A 230 -10.30 11.94 1.17
C MET A 230 -10.68 10.88 2.21
N MET A 231 -9.83 10.66 3.21
CA MET A 231 -10.12 9.73 4.32
C MET A 231 -11.39 10.17 5.08
N ILE A 232 -11.49 11.47 5.43
CA ILE A 232 -12.67 12.04 6.08
C ILE A 232 -13.91 11.83 5.20
N ASN A 233 -13.84 12.25 3.96
CA ASN A 233 -14.97 12.16 3.03
C ASN A 233 -15.46 10.73 2.85
N PHE A 234 -14.53 9.77 2.76
CA PHE A 234 -14.89 8.36 2.70
C PHE A 234 -15.54 7.90 4.00
N SER A 235 -14.96 8.23 5.17
CA SER A 235 -15.47 7.83 6.49
C SER A 235 -16.87 8.39 6.75
N ASP A 236 -17.12 9.66 6.41
CA ASP A 236 -18.44 10.30 6.53
C ASP A 236 -19.51 9.60 5.65
N ASN A 237 -19.09 9.04 4.53
CA ASN A 237 -19.97 8.33 3.62
C ASN A 237 -20.15 6.85 3.97
N VAL A 238 -19.16 6.16 4.56
CA VAL A 238 -19.21 4.71 4.81
C VAL A 238 -19.77 4.35 6.19
N GLY A 239 -19.53 5.10 7.21
CA GLY A 239 -20.18 5.10 8.53
C GLY A 239 -20.05 3.88 9.43
N CYS A 240 -20.09 2.66 8.94
CA CYS A 240 -20.06 1.45 9.78
C CYS A 240 -18.97 0.48 9.38
N PHE A 241 -17.99 0.28 10.26
CA PHE A 241 -16.86 -0.61 9.98
C PHE A 241 -16.93 -1.96 10.70
N ASP A 242 -17.64 -2.07 11.84
CA ASP A 242 -17.54 -3.19 12.78
C ASP A 242 -17.91 -4.57 12.22
N ASP A 243 -19.11 -4.69 11.64
CA ASP A 243 -19.63 -6.01 11.29
C ASP A 243 -18.96 -6.62 10.05
N LYS A 244 -18.40 -5.78 9.17
CA LYS A 244 -17.77 -6.23 7.93
C LYS A 244 -16.28 -6.48 8.08
N PHE A 245 -15.64 -5.77 9.00
CA PHE A 245 -14.22 -5.90 9.24
C PHE A 245 -13.84 -7.27 9.80
N ASN A 246 -14.68 -7.83 10.68
CA ASN A 246 -14.47 -9.16 11.27
C ASN A 246 -14.62 -10.32 10.27
N SER A 247 -15.00 -10.06 9.02
CA SER A 247 -15.26 -11.09 8.01
C SER A 247 -14.12 -11.34 7.03
N VAL A 248 -13.05 -10.52 7.05
CA VAL A 248 -11.97 -10.60 6.06
C VAL A 248 -10.64 -10.91 6.74
N ASN A 249 -10.36 -12.21 6.88
CA ASN A 249 -9.02 -12.67 7.24
C ASN A 249 -8.31 -13.13 5.97
N TYR A 250 -7.38 -12.33 5.46
CA TYR A 250 -6.51 -12.75 4.39
C TYR A 250 -5.34 -13.58 4.93
N GLU A 251 -4.99 -14.66 4.22
CA GLU A 251 -3.76 -15.39 4.46
C GLU A 251 -2.63 -14.71 3.68
N TRP A 252 -1.64 -14.19 4.39
CA TRP A 252 -0.49 -13.52 3.81
C TRP A 252 0.65 -14.51 3.59
N ASP A 253 1.16 -14.56 2.37
CA ASP A 253 2.31 -15.36 1.94
C ASP A 253 3.59 -14.50 1.88
N ASN A 254 4.77 -15.19 1.95
CA ASN A 254 6.11 -14.56 1.87
C ASN A 254 6.92 -15.13 0.71
#